data_428c559ef86a38883e2be6b037df1eaf
#
_entry.id   428c559ef86a38883e2be6b037df1eaf
#
_cell.length_a   1.000
_cell.length_b   1.000
_cell.length_c   1.000
_cell.angle_alpha   90.00
_cell.angle_beta   90.00
_cell.angle_gamma   90.00
#
_symmetry.space_group_name_H-M   'P 1'
#
loop_
_entity.id
_entity.type
_entity.pdbx_description
1 polymer ?
#
loop_
_entity_poly.entity_id
_entity_poly.type
_entity_poly.pdbx_seq_one_letter_code
_entity_poly.pdbx_strand_id
1 'polypeptide(L)'
;MKRFIIIMLVILLITPLMLSAIEKNKMNSAIMDANKDAKDDIDKSLWLGAGCFFHILGVGAACLIEPIPRASRLVGKSSEYVAVYTDEYKRVGKGIQVQRAEIGCAISSLVIICIAILR
;
A
#
# COMPACT_ATOMS: atom_id res chain seq x y z
N MET A 1 -14.80 44.56 27.34
CA MET A 1 -15.14 43.20 27.80
C MET A 1 -15.89 42.37 26.76
N LYS A 2 -17.02 42.86 26.19
CA LYS A 2 -17.80 42.03 25.19
C LYS A 2 -16.97 41.60 23.97
N ARG A 3 -16.11 42.48 23.42
CA ARG A 3 -15.27 42.16 22.25
C ARG A 3 -14.21 41.11 22.56
N PHE A 4 -13.70 41.09 23.79
CA PHE A 4 -12.70 40.08 24.21
C PHE A 4 -13.33 38.69 24.37
N ILE A 5 -14.55 38.64 24.88
CA ILE A 5 -15.31 37.38 25.02
C ILE A 5 -15.64 36.78 23.63
N ILE A 6 -16.01 37.60 22.66
CA ILE A 6 -16.30 37.16 21.29
C ILE A 6 -15.05 36.62 20.63
N ILE A 7 -13.89 37.26 20.76
CA ILE A 7 -12.61 36.77 20.21
C ILE A 7 -12.21 35.44 20.83
N MET A 8 -12.33 35.27 22.16
CA MET A 8 -12.07 34.03 22.86
C MET A 8 -13.00 32.90 22.40
N LEU A 9 -14.27 33.21 22.18
CA LEU A 9 -15.26 32.22 21.71
C LEU A 9 -14.97 31.78 20.25
N VAL A 10 -14.54 32.69 19.39
CA VAL A 10 -14.15 32.39 18.01
C VAL A 10 -12.88 31.54 17.97
N ILE A 11 -11.88 31.82 18.81
CA ILE A 11 -10.66 31.02 18.92
C ILE A 11 -11.01 29.61 19.42
N LEU A 12 -11.88 29.48 20.41
CA LEU A 12 -12.31 28.20 20.96
C LEU A 12 -13.06 27.33 19.94
N LEU A 13 -13.79 27.94 19.01
CA LEU A 13 -14.51 27.26 17.92
C LEU A 13 -13.59 26.82 16.77
N ILE A 14 -12.54 27.60 16.47
CA ILE A 14 -11.65 27.33 15.33
C ILE A 14 -10.60 26.27 15.66
N THR A 15 -10.14 26.18 16.93
CA THR A 15 -9.09 25.23 17.33
C THR A 15 -9.41 23.77 17.02
N PRO A 16 -10.58 23.20 17.31
CA PRO A 16 -10.88 21.81 16.99
C PRO A 16 -10.97 21.56 15.47
N LEU A 17 -11.42 22.57 14.70
CA LEU A 17 -11.52 22.43 13.24
C LEU A 17 -10.14 22.38 12.58
N MET A 18 -9.18 23.16 13.07
CA MET A 18 -7.79 23.13 12.59
C MET A 18 -7.09 21.83 12.96
N LEU A 19 -7.34 21.28 14.16
CA LEU A 19 -6.74 20.05 14.61
C LEU A 19 -7.19 18.87 13.75
N SER A 20 -8.47 18.76 13.44
CA SER A 20 -9.01 17.70 12.57
C SER A 20 -8.52 17.79 11.11
N ALA A 21 -8.29 19.01 10.60
CA ALA A 21 -7.73 19.20 9.27
C ALA A 21 -6.26 18.78 9.18
N ILE A 22 -5.47 19.01 10.22
CA ILE A 22 -4.06 18.62 10.30
C ILE A 22 -3.94 17.08 10.38
N GLU A 23 -4.79 16.43 11.16
CA GLU A 23 -4.83 14.99 11.31
C GLU A 23 -5.19 14.29 9.99
N LYS A 24 -6.22 14.78 9.30
CA LYS A 24 -6.62 14.29 7.98
C LYS A 24 -5.52 14.45 6.92
N ASN A 25 -4.75 15.52 6.98
CA ASN A 25 -3.63 15.75 6.06
C ASN A 25 -2.47 14.79 6.31
N LYS A 26 -2.13 14.49 7.58
CA LYS A 26 -1.12 13.48 7.95
C LYS A 26 -1.53 12.08 7.51
N MET A 27 -2.79 11.72 7.63
CA MET A 27 -3.32 10.44 7.20
C MET A 27 -3.24 10.27 5.68
N ASN A 28 -3.59 11.30 4.92
CA ASN A 28 -3.45 11.30 3.47
C ASN A 28 -1.98 11.16 3.03
N SER A 29 -1.04 11.82 3.71
CA SER A 29 0.38 11.68 3.40
C SER A 29 0.89 10.25 3.65
N ALA A 30 0.47 9.60 4.74
CA ALA A 30 0.82 8.21 5.01
C ALA A 30 0.35 7.25 3.91
N ILE A 31 -0.88 7.45 3.43
CA ILE A 31 -1.45 6.67 2.32
C ILE A 31 -0.65 6.88 1.03
N MET A 32 -0.34 8.12 0.69
CA MET A 32 0.43 8.44 -0.53
C MET A 32 1.85 7.87 -0.49
N ASP A 33 2.53 8.03 0.64
CA ASP A 33 3.88 7.50 0.85
C ASP A 33 3.88 5.97 0.77
N ALA A 34 2.94 5.31 1.45
CA ALA A 34 2.79 3.85 1.41
C ALA A 34 2.54 3.32 0.00
N ASN A 35 1.67 3.98 -0.77
CA ASN A 35 1.37 3.61 -2.16
C ASN A 35 2.60 3.71 -3.07
N LYS A 36 3.37 4.79 -2.92
CA LYS A 36 4.60 5.00 -3.68
C LYS A 36 5.63 3.94 -3.31
N ASP A 37 5.90 3.80 -2.02
CA ASP A 37 6.93 2.92 -1.50
C ASP A 37 6.64 1.45 -1.78
N ALA A 38 5.38 1.00 -1.70
CA ALA A 38 5.01 -0.36 -2.07
C ALA A 38 5.24 -0.65 -3.57
N LYS A 39 4.99 0.34 -4.44
CA LYS A 39 5.24 0.20 -5.89
C LYS A 39 6.73 0.13 -6.23
N ASP A 40 7.57 0.80 -5.44
CA ASP A 40 9.02 0.87 -5.65
C ASP A 40 9.74 -0.34 -5.02
N ASP A 41 9.28 -0.81 -3.85
CA ASP A 41 9.93 -1.87 -3.10
C ASP A 41 9.56 -3.29 -3.55
N ILE A 42 8.35 -3.49 -4.08
CA ILE A 42 7.91 -4.81 -4.51
C ILE A 42 8.56 -5.18 -5.84
N ASP A 43 9.36 -6.24 -5.82
CA ASP A 43 9.97 -6.77 -7.03
C ASP A 43 8.93 -7.45 -7.92
N LYS A 44 8.51 -6.73 -8.94
CA LYS A 44 7.51 -7.15 -9.91
C LYS A 44 7.98 -8.33 -10.77
N SER A 45 9.29 -8.39 -11.03
CA SER A 45 9.91 -9.43 -11.85
C SER A 45 9.95 -10.75 -11.11
N LEU A 46 10.23 -10.72 -9.81
CA LEU A 46 10.22 -11.90 -8.96
C LEU A 46 8.84 -12.56 -8.94
N TRP A 47 7.78 -11.78 -8.72
CA TRP A 47 6.43 -12.32 -8.67
C TRP A 47 5.89 -12.76 -10.02
N LEU A 48 6.28 -12.07 -11.11
CA LEU A 48 5.97 -12.53 -12.44
C LEU A 48 6.66 -13.88 -12.74
N GLY A 49 7.94 -14.02 -12.38
CA GLY A 49 8.67 -15.27 -12.49
C GLY A 49 8.07 -16.37 -11.65
N ALA A 50 7.68 -16.08 -10.40
CA ALA A 50 7.00 -17.05 -9.53
C ALA A 50 5.73 -17.61 -10.17
N GLY A 51 4.90 -16.74 -10.78
CA GLY A 51 3.71 -17.18 -11.52
C GLY A 51 4.04 -17.99 -12.77
N CYS A 52 5.10 -17.62 -13.51
CA CYS A 52 5.52 -18.36 -14.70
C CYS A 52 6.05 -19.78 -14.40
N PHE A 53 6.90 -19.92 -13.38
CA PHE A 53 7.55 -21.19 -13.07
C PHE A 53 6.72 -22.08 -12.17
N PHE A 54 6.03 -21.52 -11.19
CA PHE A 54 5.28 -22.29 -10.20
C PHE A 54 3.77 -22.28 -10.42
N HIS A 55 3.28 -21.57 -11.43
CA HIS A 55 1.85 -21.49 -11.79
C HIS A 55 0.98 -21.15 -10.57
N ILE A 56 0.01 -22.01 -10.26
CA ILE A 56 -0.94 -21.80 -9.16
C ILE A 56 -0.25 -21.73 -7.77
N LEU A 57 0.88 -22.42 -7.59
CA LEU A 57 1.66 -22.34 -6.36
C LEU A 57 2.32 -20.97 -6.19
N GLY A 58 2.78 -20.36 -7.27
CA GLY A 58 3.33 -19.00 -7.27
C GLY A 58 2.27 -17.95 -6.92
N VAL A 59 1.06 -18.09 -7.44
CA VAL A 59 -0.09 -17.26 -7.07
C VAL A 59 -0.47 -17.48 -5.59
N GLY A 60 -0.52 -18.75 -5.15
CA GLY A 60 -0.77 -19.08 -3.75
C GLY A 60 0.25 -18.47 -2.79
N ALA A 61 1.54 -18.51 -3.13
CA ALA A 61 2.60 -17.88 -2.36
C ALA A 61 2.41 -16.35 -2.30
N ALA A 62 2.05 -15.69 -3.42
CA ALA A 62 1.75 -14.27 -3.46
C ALA A 62 0.55 -13.89 -2.56
N CYS A 63 -0.43 -14.78 -2.42
CA CYS A 63 -1.56 -14.58 -1.52
C CYS A 63 -1.21 -14.75 -0.04
N LEU A 64 -0.25 -15.60 0.30
CA LEU A 64 0.11 -15.93 1.68
C LEU A 64 1.20 -15.01 2.25
N ILE A 65 2.14 -14.58 1.42
CA ILE A 65 3.28 -13.75 1.84
C ILE A 65 2.82 -12.30 1.96
N GLU A 66 2.90 -11.76 3.17
CA GLU A 66 2.61 -10.34 3.41
C GLU A 66 3.85 -9.47 3.15
N PRO A 67 3.74 -8.40 2.37
CA PRO A 67 4.82 -7.44 2.21
C PRO A 67 5.02 -6.65 3.50
N ILE A 68 6.26 -6.50 3.92
CA ILE A 68 6.64 -5.79 5.14
C ILE A 68 7.34 -4.49 4.77
N PRO A 69 6.87 -3.33 5.27
CA PRO A 69 7.54 -2.06 5.00
C PRO A 69 8.89 -1.99 5.70
N ARG A 70 9.82 -1.22 5.13
CA ARG A 70 11.15 -1.02 5.74
C ARG A 70 11.05 -0.21 7.02
N ALA A 71 11.59 -0.72 8.11
CA ALA A 71 11.57 -0.06 9.42
C ALA A 71 12.17 1.36 9.38
N SER A 72 13.18 1.60 8.53
CA SER A 72 13.81 2.91 8.38
C SER A 72 12.86 4.03 7.96
N ARG A 73 11.75 3.71 7.29
CA ARG A 73 10.73 4.68 6.84
C ARG A 73 9.73 5.03 7.95
N LEU A 74 9.69 4.24 9.00
CA LEU A 74 8.76 4.38 10.12
C LEU A 74 9.39 5.08 11.32
N VAL A 75 10.70 5.15 11.38
CA VAL A 75 11.44 5.79 12.48
C VAL A 75 11.09 7.28 12.56
N GLY A 76 10.72 7.74 13.77
CA GLY A 76 10.37 9.15 14.02
C GLY A 76 8.98 9.58 13.55
N LYS A 77 8.16 8.66 13.05
CA LYS A 77 6.76 8.91 12.68
C LYS A 77 5.82 8.67 13.86
N SER A 78 4.66 9.32 13.86
CA SER A 78 3.63 9.09 14.89
C SER A 78 3.03 7.68 14.77
N SER A 79 2.51 7.14 15.87
CA SER A 79 1.88 5.81 15.91
C SER A 79 0.73 5.68 14.90
N GLU A 80 -0.07 6.73 14.75
CA GLU A 80 -1.18 6.80 13.79
C GLU A 80 -0.69 6.75 12.33
N TYR A 81 0.37 7.52 12.03
CA TYR A 81 1.00 7.47 10.71
C TYR A 81 1.52 6.07 10.41
N VAL A 82 2.22 5.43 11.37
CA VAL A 82 2.78 4.09 11.23
C VAL A 82 1.69 3.06 10.97
N ALA A 83 0.58 3.12 11.70
CA ALA A 83 -0.55 2.20 11.51
C ALA A 83 -1.14 2.32 10.09
N VAL A 84 -1.53 3.53 9.69
CA VAL A 84 -2.13 3.78 8.37
C VAL A 84 -1.16 3.44 7.22
N TYR A 85 0.10 3.84 7.35
CA TYR A 85 1.14 3.52 6.38
C TYR A 85 1.34 2.01 6.22
N THR A 86 1.41 1.27 7.33
CA THR A 86 1.66 -0.18 7.31
C THR A 86 0.50 -0.92 6.66
N ASP A 87 -0.73 -0.58 7.01
CA ASP A 87 -1.93 -1.20 6.45
C ASP A 87 -2.04 -0.95 4.94
N GLU A 88 -1.83 0.29 4.52
CA GLU A 88 -1.89 0.65 3.11
C GLU A 88 -0.74 0.04 2.30
N TYR A 89 0.48 0.03 2.85
CA TYR A 89 1.63 -0.62 2.23
C TYR A 89 1.39 -2.11 1.98
N LYS A 90 0.87 -2.83 2.99
CA LYS A 90 0.51 -4.24 2.86
C LYS A 90 -0.58 -4.45 1.81
N ARG A 91 -1.62 -3.64 1.84
CA ARG A 91 -2.73 -3.72 0.88
C ARG A 91 -2.27 -3.55 -0.56
N VAL A 92 -1.52 -2.50 -0.83
CA VAL A 92 -1.02 -2.18 -2.19
C VAL A 92 0.04 -3.17 -2.62
N GLY A 93 1.00 -3.49 -1.74
CA GLY A 93 2.07 -4.44 -2.04
C GLY A 93 1.52 -5.83 -2.36
N LYS A 94 0.56 -6.32 -1.59
CA LYS A 94 -0.10 -7.59 -1.84
C LYS A 94 -0.84 -7.60 -3.18
N GLY A 95 -1.54 -6.51 -3.49
CA GLY A 95 -2.19 -6.37 -4.81
C GLY A 95 -1.19 -6.50 -5.97
N ILE A 96 -0.01 -5.89 -5.85
CA ILE A 96 1.04 -5.97 -6.86
C ILE A 96 1.59 -7.39 -6.97
N GLN A 97 1.87 -8.07 -5.85
CA GLN A 97 2.37 -9.43 -5.82
C GLN A 97 1.42 -10.40 -6.53
N VAL A 98 0.15 -10.41 -6.13
CA VAL A 98 -0.87 -11.29 -6.69
C VAL A 98 -1.08 -11.01 -8.17
N GLN A 99 -1.28 -9.75 -8.56
CA GLN A 99 -1.48 -9.37 -9.95
C GLN A 99 -0.32 -9.81 -10.85
N ARG A 100 0.93 -9.66 -10.39
CA ARG A 100 2.10 -10.09 -11.18
C ARG A 100 2.24 -11.59 -11.28
N ALA A 101 1.94 -12.33 -10.20
CA ALA A 101 1.92 -13.78 -10.22
C ALA A 101 0.82 -14.34 -11.13
N GLU A 102 -0.37 -13.75 -11.14
CA GLU A 102 -1.47 -14.11 -12.04
C GLU A 102 -1.10 -13.89 -13.51
N ILE A 103 -0.50 -12.75 -13.84
CA ILE A 103 -0.02 -12.47 -15.19
C ILE A 103 1.03 -13.50 -15.61
N GLY A 104 1.98 -13.82 -14.75
CA GLY A 104 2.98 -14.85 -15.01
C GLY A 104 2.38 -16.22 -15.26
N CYS A 105 1.42 -16.65 -14.46
CA CYS A 105 0.68 -17.89 -14.61
C CYS A 105 -0.09 -17.93 -15.94
N ALA A 106 -0.75 -16.85 -16.32
CA ALA A 106 -1.48 -16.75 -17.58
C ALA A 106 -0.54 -16.86 -18.80
N ILE A 107 0.59 -16.15 -18.79
CA ILE A 107 1.58 -16.20 -19.87
C ILE A 107 2.11 -17.62 -20.05
N SER A 108 2.53 -18.29 -18.97
CA SER A 108 3.07 -19.65 -19.06
C SER A 108 2.02 -20.65 -19.53
N SER A 109 0.77 -20.51 -19.09
CA SER A 109 -0.33 -21.34 -19.56
C SER A 109 -0.59 -21.21 -21.07
N LEU A 110 -0.55 -19.96 -21.57
CA LEU A 110 -0.69 -19.71 -23.02
C LEU A 110 0.47 -20.34 -23.82
N VAL A 111 1.70 -20.23 -23.35
CA VAL A 111 2.86 -20.85 -24.01
C VAL A 111 2.70 -22.37 -24.06
N ILE A 112 2.28 -23.02 -22.98
CA ILE A 112 2.05 -24.47 -22.94
C ILE A 112 0.97 -24.89 -23.95
N ILE A 113 -0.14 -24.16 -24.01
CA ILE A 113 -1.23 -24.40 -24.96
C ILE A 113 -0.73 -24.27 -26.40
N CYS A 114 0.02 -23.20 -26.72
CA CYS A 114 0.58 -23.01 -28.05
C CYS A 114 1.51 -24.16 -28.47
N ILE A 115 2.38 -24.63 -27.57
CA ILE A 115 3.27 -25.77 -27.82
C ILE A 115 2.46 -27.06 -28.06
N ALA A 116 1.40 -27.28 -27.28
CA ALA A 116 0.54 -28.45 -27.42
C ALA A 116 -0.21 -28.48 -28.77
N ILE A 117 -0.62 -27.33 -29.29
CA ILE A 117 -1.31 -27.22 -30.59
C ILE A 117 -0.36 -27.42 -31.78
N LEU A 118 0.89 -26.94 -31.64
CA LEU A 118 1.90 -27.04 -32.73
C LEU A 118 2.58 -28.41 -32.82
N ARG A 119 2.33 -29.29 -31.88
CA ARG A 119 2.92 -30.64 -31.82
C ARG A 119 1.99 -31.73 -32.36
#